data_a6a39708e2cf31fd4ee86191397c20a4
#
_entry.id   a6a39708e2cf31fd4ee86191397c20a4
#
_cell.length_a   1.000
_cell.length_b   1.000
_cell.length_c   1.000
_cell.angle_alpha   90.00
_cell.angle_beta   90.00
_cell.angle_gamma   90.00
#
_symmetry.space_group_name_H-M   'P 1'
#
loop_
_entity.id
_entity.type
_entity.pdbx_description
1 polymer ?
#
loop_
_entity_poly.entity_id
_entity_poly.type
_entity_poly.pdbx_seq_one_letter_code
_entity_poly.pdbx_strand_id
1 'polypeptide(L)'
;MKRFALLFIFLAFITPTFADVEEITNYNMTVDLTKNPAHITNVITIQNLVKYPLVPGIGELRLQKEESKKILIIPIPFTKEKNLVKIENLRGYYIIGDKKYPMDVNVSYKDTYSVITYQVWEPIDGGKNITLIIEYDADIVDNGILFKTVSIPIGGDLNIKNFHINFVSPYYLTYQEPDGNNFQIPKKTLLIINAEFSILPLPKLPVHGYVVFWLSILCILIIIFVYTELRRKK
;
A
#
# COMPACT_ATOMS: atom_id res chain seq x y z
N MET A 1 -35.55 40.96 -15.24
CA MET A 1 -34.28 40.81 -14.49
C MET A 1 -34.22 39.56 -13.63
N LYS A 2 -35.24 39.14 -12.85
CA LYS A 2 -35.19 37.92 -11.99
C LYS A 2 -35.02 36.58 -12.75
N ARG A 3 -35.46 36.46 -13.99
CA ARG A 3 -35.31 35.23 -14.80
C ARG A 3 -33.89 35.03 -15.33
N PHE A 4 -33.13 36.10 -15.55
CA PHE A 4 -31.72 36.01 -15.96
C PHE A 4 -30.80 35.62 -14.81
N ALA A 5 -31.11 36.02 -13.58
CA ALA A 5 -30.32 35.64 -12.39
C ALA A 5 -30.40 34.14 -12.12
N LEU A 6 -31.58 33.50 -12.38
CA LEU A 6 -31.78 32.05 -12.20
C LEU A 6 -30.96 31.22 -13.21
N LEU A 7 -30.85 31.74 -14.47
CA LEU A 7 -30.06 31.08 -15.53
C LEU A 7 -28.56 31.15 -15.21
N PHE A 8 -28.08 32.26 -14.65
CA PHE A 8 -26.67 32.41 -14.21
C PHE A 8 -26.32 31.53 -13.02
N ILE A 9 -27.24 31.33 -12.08
CA ILE A 9 -27.04 30.40 -10.95
C ILE A 9 -26.95 28.96 -11.43
N PHE A 10 -27.77 28.57 -12.43
CA PHE A 10 -27.71 27.21 -12.98
C PHE A 10 -26.41 26.95 -13.77
N LEU A 11 -25.87 27.94 -14.48
CA LEU A 11 -24.58 27.83 -15.18
C LEU A 11 -23.37 27.77 -14.23
N ALA A 12 -23.46 28.35 -13.02
CA ALA A 12 -22.41 28.34 -12.04
C ALA A 12 -22.22 26.93 -11.36
N PHE A 13 -23.21 26.03 -11.49
CA PHE A 13 -23.15 24.66 -10.97
C PHE A 13 -22.69 23.62 -12.00
N ILE A 14 -22.43 24.02 -13.24
CA ILE A 14 -21.82 23.12 -14.24
C ILE A 14 -20.31 23.17 -14.00
N THR A 15 -19.85 22.40 -13.02
CA THR A 15 -18.43 22.09 -12.91
C THR A 15 -18.06 21.23 -14.12
N PRO A 16 -17.08 21.65 -14.96
CA PRO A 16 -16.61 20.80 -16.04
C PRO A 16 -16.05 19.50 -15.44
N THR A 17 -16.78 18.41 -15.58
CA THR A 17 -16.25 17.08 -15.28
C THR A 17 -15.30 16.73 -16.43
N PHE A 18 -14.00 16.88 -16.22
CA PHE A 18 -13.01 16.34 -17.15
C PHE A 18 -13.13 14.82 -17.10
N ALA A 19 -13.52 14.23 -18.23
CA ALA A 19 -13.51 12.77 -18.36
C ALA A 19 -12.06 12.27 -18.24
N ASP A 20 -11.88 11.19 -17.48
CA ASP A 20 -10.60 10.53 -17.42
C ASP A 20 -10.24 9.96 -18.80
N VAL A 21 -9.00 10.12 -19.21
CA VAL A 21 -8.51 9.63 -20.51
C VAL A 21 -7.95 8.22 -20.40
N GLU A 22 -7.56 7.84 -19.19
CA GLU A 22 -7.04 6.52 -18.84
C GLU A 22 -7.43 6.14 -17.42
N GLU A 23 -7.42 4.84 -17.14
CA GLU A 23 -7.67 4.30 -15.80
C GLU A 23 -6.90 2.99 -15.59
N ILE A 24 -6.63 2.65 -14.35
CA ILE A 24 -6.11 1.35 -13.97
C ILE A 24 -7.31 0.42 -13.73
N THR A 25 -7.54 -0.50 -14.66
CA THR A 25 -8.66 -1.46 -14.54
C THR A 25 -8.38 -2.54 -13.52
N ASN A 26 -7.12 -3.03 -13.47
CA ASN A 26 -6.67 -4.03 -12.52
C ASN A 26 -5.25 -3.69 -12.04
N TYR A 27 -5.04 -3.79 -10.74
CA TYR A 27 -3.73 -3.70 -10.11
C TYR A 27 -3.59 -4.86 -9.12
N ASN A 28 -2.80 -5.86 -9.48
CA ASN A 28 -2.51 -6.99 -8.63
C ASN A 28 -1.12 -6.82 -8.03
N MET A 29 -1.02 -6.77 -6.71
CA MET A 29 0.23 -6.73 -5.98
C MET A 29 0.42 -8.03 -5.22
N THR A 30 1.56 -8.68 -5.41
CA THR A 30 1.99 -9.83 -4.61
C THR A 30 3.20 -9.44 -3.79
N VAL A 31 3.13 -9.68 -2.49
CA VAL A 31 4.20 -9.42 -1.51
C VAL A 31 4.66 -10.74 -0.94
N ASP A 32 5.82 -11.21 -1.35
CA ASP A 32 6.41 -12.47 -0.91
C ASP A 32 7.37 -12.23 0.26
N LEU A 33 6.88 -12.48 1.46
CA LEU A 33 7.62 -12.37 2.74
C LEU A 33 8.41 -13.64 3.08
N THR A 34 8.43 -14.65 2.21
CA THR A 34 9.31 -15.84 2.36
C THR A 34 10.75 -15.49 2.04
N LYS A 35 10.98 -14.39 1.32
CA LYS A 35 12.28 -13.85 0.92
C LYS A 35 12.72 -12.73 1.86
N ASN A 36 13.99 -12.49 1.94
CA ASN A 36 14.58 -11.37 2.70
C ASN A 36 15.73 -10.75 1.88
N PRO A 37 15.58 -9.51 1.35
CA PRO A 37 14.39 -8.64 1.43
C PRO A 37 13.14 -9.25 0.78
N ALA A 38 11.96 -8.72 1.13
CA ALA A 38 10.69 -9.18 0.56
C ALA A 38 10.65 -8.95 -0.95
N HIS A 39 10.13 -9.92 -1.71
CA HIS A 39 9.96 -9.78 -3.14
C HIS A 39 8.56 -9.26 -3.47
N ILE A 40 8.49 -8.21 -4.29
CA ILE A 40 7.23 -7.56 -4.65
C ILE A 40 7.04 -7.63 -6.16
N THR A 41 5.88 -8.08 -6.57
CA THR A 41 5.45 -8.11 -7.96
C THR A 41 4.20 -7.26 -8.12
N ASN A 42 4.26 -6.26 -8.99
CA ASN A 42 3.13 -5.40 -9.36
C ASN A 42 2.73 -5.72 -10.79
N VAL A 43 1.46 -6.06 -10.99
CA VAL A 43 0.85 -6.28 -12.31
C VAL A 43 -0.26 -5.24 -12.47
N ILE A 44 -0.03 -4.23 -13.31
CA ILE A 44 -0.89 -3.06 -13.47
C ILE A 44 -1.43 -3.04 -14.89
N THR A 45 -2.75 -3.09 -15.05
CA THR A 45 -3.42 -3.00 -16.36
C THR A 45 -4.04 -1.62 -16.51
N ILE A 46 -3.54 -0.86 -17.48
CA ILE A 46 -4.01 0.49 -17.82
C ILE A 46 -4.87 0.39 -19.07
N GLN A 47 -6.04 1.02 -19.06
CA GLN A 47 -6.96 1.11 -20.19
C GLN A 47 -7.00 2.53 -20.73
N ASN A 48 -6.89 2.66 -22.05
CA ASN A 48 -7.16 3.89 -22.75
C ASN A 48 -8.70 4.05 -22.91
N LEU A 49 -9.29 5.09 -22.32
CA LEU A 49 -10.73 5.36 -22.34
C LEU A 49 -11.18 6.21 -23.53
N VAL A 50 -10.23 6.82 -24.26
CA VAL A 50 -10.54 7.66 -25.42
C VAL A 50 -10.41 6.87 -26.71
N LYS A 51 -10.95 7.43 -27.79
CA LYS A 51 -10.97 6.77 -29.14
C LYS A 51 -9.63 6.88 -29.88
N TYR A 52 -8.73 7.72 -29.42
CA TYR A 52 -7.43 7.98 -30.06
C TYR A 52 -6.32 7.25 -29.32
N PRO A 53 -5.19 6.95 -29.99
CA PRO A 53 -4.04 6.39 -29.31
C PRO A 53 -3.55 7.31 -28.17
N LEU A 54 -3.23 6.72 -27.04
CA LEU A 54 -2.73 7.40 -25.83
C LEU A 54 -1.38 6.81 -25.45
N VAL A 55 -0.42 7.66 -25.12
CA VAL A 55 0.88 7.26 -24.57
C VAL A 55 0.85 7.46 -23.05
N PRO A 56 0.99 6.39 -22.23
CA PRO A 56 0.93 6.51 -20.77
C PRO A 56 2.03 7.40 -20.19
N GLY A 57 3.22 7.43 -20.80
CA GLY A 57 4.32 8.27 -20.39
C GLY A 57 5.07 7.73 -19.16
N ILE A 58 5.22 8.58 -18.14
CA ILE A 58 5.99 8.30 -16.94
C ILE A 58 5.05 8.08 -15.76
N GLY A 59 5.23 6.96 -15.05
CA GLY A 59 4.52 6.68 -13.80
C GLY A 59 5.47 6.45 -12.63
N GLU A 60 4.94 6.53 -11.42
CA GLU A 60 5.70 6.41 -10.18
C GLU A 60 5.04 5.44 -9.21
N LEU A 61 5.84 4.59 -8.57
CA LEU A 61 5.45 3.82 -7.39
C LEU A 61 6.25 4.33 -6.19
N ARG A 62 5.56 4.73 -5.13
CA ARG A 62 6.19 5.21 -3.90
C ARG A 62 6.19 4.11 -2.85
N LEU A 63 7.35 3.90 -2.25
CA LEU A 63 7.54 2.95 -1.16
C LEU A 63 8.06 3.69 0.07
N GLN A 64 7.49 3.33 1.21
CA GLN A 64 7.85 3.89 2.49
C GLN A 64 7.75 2.78 3.53
N LYS A 65 8.72 2.71 4.42
CA LYS A 65 8.71 1.81 5.55
C LYS A 65 8.32 2.58 6.79
N GLU A 66 7.40 2.03 7.57
CA GLU A 66 7.08 2.54 8.90
C GLU A 66 7.71 1.62 9.94
N GLU A 67 8.63 2.15 10.72
CA GLU A 67 9.30 1.42 11.81
C GLU A 67 8.88 1.98 13.16
N SER A 68 8.52 1.09 14.07
CA SER A 68 8.21 1.48 15.46
C SER A 68 9.49 1.67 16.26
N LYS A 69 9.53 2.67 17.15
CA LYS A 69 10.59 2.76 18.18
C LYS A 69 10.56 1.49 19.02
N LYS A 70 11.74 1.03 19.44
CA LYS A 70 11.88 -0.23 20.19
C LYS A 70 12.51 0.01 21.55
N ILE A 71 11.97 -0.63 22.58
CA ILE A 71 12.67 -0.81 23.85
C ILE A 71 13.35 -2.18 23.77
N LEU A 72 14.69 -2.19 23.73
CA LEU A 72 15.49 -3.34 23.35
C LEU A 72 15.11 -3.82 21.94
N ILE A 73 14.27 -4.83 21.84
CA ILE A 73 13.79 -5.44 20.58
C ILE A 73 12.27 -5.48 20.49
N ILE A 74 11.55 -4.90 21.47
CA ILE A 74 10.08 -4.90 21.53
C ILE A 74 9.57 -3.56 21.00
N PRO A 75 8.79 -3.53 19.92
CA PRO A 75 8.18 -2.33 19.39
C PRO A 75 7.22 -1.65 20.38
N ILE A 76 7.31 -0.33 20.44
CA ILE A 76 6.39 0.50 21.23
C ILE A 76 5.25 0.91 20.31
N PRO A 77 3.98 0.59 20.65
CA PRO A 77 2.83 1.02 19.86
C PRO A 77 2.79 2.54 19.69
N PHE A 78 2.25 3.00 18.55
CA PHE A 78 2.02 4.43 18.24
C PHE A 78 3.28 5.30 18.09
N THR A 79 4.47 4.71 17.96
CA THR A 79 5.74 5.45 17.81
C THR A 79 6.38 5.24 16.44
N LYS A 80 5.58 5.23 15.38
CA LYS A 80 6.07 4.95 14.03
C LYS A 80 6.88 6.11 13.45
N GLU A 81 8.03 5.79 12.88
CA GLU A 81 8.88 6.69 12.09
C GLU A 81 8.89 6.22 10.64
N LYS A 82 8.95 7.17 9.71
CA LYS A 82 8.95 6.89 8.28
C LYS A 82 10.39 6.82 7.79
N ASN A 83 10.73 5.72 7.16
CA ASN A 83 12.07 5.47 6.63
C ASN A 83 12.01 5.14 5.14
N LEU A 84 13.10 5.44 4.43
CA LEU A 84 13.25 5.02 3.05
C LEU A 84 13.35 3.50 2.96
N VAL A 85 12.92 2.96 1.82
CA VAL A 85 13.02 1.53 1.49
C VAL A 85 14.17 1.33 0.51
N LYS A 86 15.11 0.44 0.82
CA LYS A 86 16.11 0.01 -0.15
C LYS A 86 15.44 -0.93 -1.16
N ILE A 87 15.71 -0.70 -2.44
CA ILE A 87 15.14 -1.45 -3.56
C ILE A 87 16.30 -2.10 -4.31
N GLU A 88 16.18 -3.40 -4.52
CA GLU A 88 17.18 -4.21 -5.23
C GLU A 88 16.48 -5.02 -6.34
N ASN A 89 17.24 -5.52 -7.29
CA ASN A 89 16.77 -6.42 -8.36
C ASN A 89 15.57 -5.88 -9.16
N LEU A 90 15.47 -4.55 -9.33
CA LEU A 90 14.36 -3.91 -10.03
C LEU A 90 14.33 -4.30 -11.51
N ARG A 91 13.17 -4.75 -11.98
CA ARG A 91 12.89 -5.10 -13.37
C ARG A 91 11.52 -4.61 -13.78
N GLY A 92 11.41 -4.13 -15.01
CA GLY A 92 10.14 -3.66 -15.59
C GLY A 92 9.90 -4.28 -16.96
N TYR A 93 8.64 -4.60 -17.21
CA TYR A 93 8.16 -5.09 -18.49
C TYR A 93 6.79 -4.52 -18.78
N TYR A 94 6.43 -4.38 -20.07
CA TYR A 94 5.05 -4.16 -20.46
C TYR A 94 4.61 -5.17 -21.51
N ILE A 95 3.30 -5.44 -21.54
CA ILE A 95 2.67 -6.39 -22.44
C ILE A 95 1.61 -5.65 -23.26
N ILE A 96 1.71 -5.77 -24.59
CA ILE A 96 0.71 -5.32 -25.55
C ILE A 96 0.29 -6.52 -26.39
N GLY A 97 -0.99 -6.88 -26.34
CA GLY A 97 -1.47 -8.13 -26.90
C GLY A 97 -0.74 -9.32 -26.24
N ASP A 98 -0.07 -10.16 -27.06
CA ASP A 98 0.66 -11.34 -26.59
C ASP A 98 2.18 -11.13 -26.48
N LYS A 99 2.65 -9.91 -26.70
CA LYS A 99 4.10 -9.61 -26.73
C LYS A 99 4.54 -8.88 -25.46
N LYS A 100 5.64 -9.36 -24.88
CA LYS A 100 6.31 -8.78 -23.71
C LYS A 100 7.54 -7.99 -24.16
N TYR A 101 7.67 -6.76 -23.67
CA TYR A 101 8.77 -5.84 -23.96
C TYR A 101 9.43 -5.37 -22.68
N PRO A 102 10.74 -5.10 -22.68
CA PRO A 102 11.41 -4.49 -21.55
C PRO A 102 10.91 -3.05 -21.35
N MET A 103 10.85 -2.59 -20.11
CA MET A 103 10.44 -1.26 -19.71
C MET A 103 11.56 -0.60 -18.91
N ASP A 104 11.84 0.67 -19.21
CA ASP A 104 12.81 1.44 -18.44
C ASP A 104 12.26 1.73 -17.05
N VAL A 105 13.01 1.31 -16.03
CA VAL A 105 12.67 1.50 -14.63
C VAL A 105 13.88 2.02 -13.86
N ASN A 106 13.67 3.03 -13.02
CA ASN A 106 14.72 3.66 -12.23
C ASN A 106 14.27 3.85 -10.79
N VAL A 107 15.21 3.86 -9.85
CA VAL A 107 14.95 4.15 -8.43
C VAL A 107 15.57 5.49 -8.07
N SER A 108 14.81 6.32 -7.36
CA SER A 108 15.31 7.51 -6.67
C SER A 108 14.99 7.42 -5.17
N TYR A 109 15.99 7.75 -4.36
CA TYR A 109 15.88 7.75 -2.91
C TYR A 109 15.69 9.18 -2.40
N LYS A 110 14.70 9.37 -1.53
CA LYS A 110 14.41 10.61 -0.80
C LYS A 110 14.66 10.39 0.69
N ASP A 111 14.55 11.41 1.50
CA ASP A 111 14.86 11.31 2.94
C ASP A 111 14.05 10.22 3.67
N THR A 112 12.76 10.09 3.33
CA THR A 112 11.82 9.21 4.05
C THR A 112 11.09 8.21 3.17
N TYR A 113 11.33 8.19 1.86
CA TYR A 113 10.66 7.29 0.93
C TYR A 113 11.51 7.04 -0.32
N SER A 114 11.21 5.97 -1.02
CA SER A 114 11.81 5.62 -2.30
C SER A 114 10.78 5.70 -3.41
N VAL A 115 11.20 6.07 -4.61
CA VAL A 115 10.34 6.18 -5.79
C VAL A 115 10.90 5.31 -6.88
N ILE A 116 10.10 4.36 -7.38
CA ILE A 116 10.34 3.66 -8.62
C ILE A 116 9.64 4.46 -9.71
N THR A 117 10.40 4.97 -10.67
CA THR A 117 9.89 5.61 -11.88
C THR A 117 9.94 4.61 -13.02
N TYR A 118 8.84 4.49 -13.78
CA TYR A 118 8.77 3.66 -14.96
C TYR A 118 8.30 4.47 -16.16
N GLN A 119 8.69 4.05 -17.37
CA GLN A 119 8.42 4.79 -18.61
C GLN A 119 7.79 3.87 -19.66
N VAL A 120 6.67 4.30 -20.21
CA VAL A 120 5.95 3.61 -21.27
C VAL A 120 5.65 4.59 -22.38
N TRP A 121 6.42 4.51 -23.47
CA TRP A 121 6.28 5.39 -24.63
C TRP A 121 5.49 4.76 -25.77
N GLU A 122 5.12 3.49 -25.66
CA GLU A 122 4.31 2.80 -26.65
C GLU A 122 2.86 3.27 -26.59
N PRO A 123 2.24 3.68 -27.72
CA PRO A 123 0.88 4.13 -27.73
C PRO A 123 -0.10 2.96 -27.52
N ILE A 124 -1.14 3.21 -26.72
CA ILE A 124 -2.27 2.30 -26.50
C ILE A 124 -3.41 2.76 -27.40
N ASP A 125 -3.85 1.94 -28.33
CA ASP A 125 -5.00 2.22 -29.18
C ASP A 125 -6.27 2.50 -28.36
N GLY A 126 -7.21 3.24 -28.95
CA GLY A 126 -8.48 3.58 -28.30
C GLY A 126 -9.25 2.36 -27.79
N GLY A 127 -9.59 2.37 -26.50
CA GLY A 127 -10.30 1.28 -25.84
C GLY A 127 -9.47 0.02 -25.55
N LYS A 128 -8.17 0.01 -25.88
CA LYS A 128 -7.25 -1.09 -25.62
C LYS A 128 -6.55 -0.94 -24.27
N ASN A 129 -5.87 -2.01 -23.86
CA ASN A 129 -5.15 -2.10 -22.58
C ASN A 129 -3.66 -2.36 -22.80
N ILE A 130 -2.85 -1.91 -21.85
CA ILE A 130 -1.47 -2.33 -21.65
C ILE A 130 -1.33 -2.89 -20.24
N THR A 131 -0.53 -3.94 -20.08
CA THR A 131 -0.23 -4.51 -18.76
C THR A 131 1.23 -4.29 -18.43
N LEU A 132 1.50 -3.63 -17.31
CA LEU A 132 2.84 -3.39 -16.77
C LEU A 132 3.14 -4.43 -15.71
N ILE A 133 4.37 -4.95 -15.69
CA ILE A 133 4.88 -5.86 -14.67
C ILE A 133 6.14 -5.22 -14.10
N ILE A 134 6.15 -4.92 -12.79
CA ILE A 134 7.27 -4.33 -12.09
C ILE A 134 7.61 -5.23 -10.90
N GLU A 135 8.82 -5.78 -10.93
CA GLU A 135 9.31 -6.72 -9.92
C GLU A 135 10.54 -6.13 -9.24
N TYR A 136 10.62 -6.26 -7.92
CA TYR A 136 11.76 -5.80 -7.13
C TYR A 136 11.80 -6.45 -5.77
N ASP A 137 12.98 -6.41 -5.14
CA ASP A 137 13.17 -6.81 -3.75
C ASP A 137 13.25 -5.55 -2.89
N ALA A 138 12.56 -5.55 -1.73
CA ALA A 138 12.45 -4.35 -0.89
C ALA A 138 12.40 -4.69 0.60
N ASP A 139 13.16 -3.93 1.42
CA ASP A 139 13.12 -4.06 2.88
C ASP A 139 11.94 -3.25 3.46
N ILE A 140 10.73 -3.77 3.29
CA ILE A 140 9.48 -3.15 3.77
C ILE A 140 9.00 -3.68 5.12
N VAL A 141 9.67 -4.70 5.68
CA VAL A 141 9.21 -5.38 6.90
C VAL A 141 9.81 -4.72 8.13
N ASP A 142 8.97 -4.25 9.06
CA ASP A 142 9.41 -3.93 10.42
C ASP A 142 9.41 -5.21 11.25
N ASN A 143 10.62 -5.70 11.56
CA ASN A 143 10.83 -6.94 12.28
C ASN A 143 10.77 -6.69 13.79
N GLY A 144 9.77 -7.28 14.45
CA GLY A 144 9.71 -7.45 15.89
C GLY A 144 9.92 -8.91 16.29
N ILE A 145 9.93 -9.19 17.60
CA ILE A 145 10.20 -10.55 18.15
C ILE A 145 9.05 -11.49 17.81
N LEU A 146 7.82 -11.07 18.12
CA LEU A 146 6.60 -11.91 17.97
C LEU A 146 5.85 -11.59 16.69
N PHE A 147 5.88 -10.33 16.28
CA PHE A 147 5.12 -9.85 15.14
C PHE A 147 6.04 -9.13 14.14
N LYS A 148 5.72 -9.29 12.88
CA LYS A 148 6.31 -8.57 11.76
C LYS A 148 5.24 -7.71 11.12
N THR A 149 5.53 -6.45 10.85
CA THR A 149 4.55 -5.52 10.28
C THR A 149 5.01 -5.03 8.91
N VAL A 150 4.04 -4.84 8.03
CA VAL A 150 4.23 -4.28 6.69
C VAL A 150 3.21 -3.17 6.52
N SER A 151 3.65 -2.01 6.01
CA SER A 151 2.78 -0.88 5.68
C SER A 151 3.02 -0.49 4.23
N ILE A 152 1.99 -0.56 3.40
CA ILE A 152 2.08 -0.32 1.96
C ILE A 152 1.12 0.81 1.59
N PRO A 153 1.65 1.99 1.23
CA PRO A 153 0.84 3.07 0.67
C PRO A 153 0.59 2.82 -0.82
N ILE A 154 -0.67 2.86 -1.24
CA ILE A 154 -1.10 2.72 -2.63
C ILE A 154 -2.01 3.89 -3.00
N GLY A 155 -1.74 4.54 -4.10
CA GLY A 155 -2.55 5.63 -4.63
C GLY A 155 -1.88 6.25 -5.85
N GLY A 156 -2.53 7.23 -6.46
CA GLY A 156 -2.00 7.89 -7.65
C GLY A 156 -2.99 8.88 -8.26
N ASP A 157 -2.62 9.37 -9.43
CA ASP A 157 -3.43 10.33 -10.19
C ASP A 157 -4.50 9.66 -11.05
N LEU A 158 -4.48 8.32 -11.16
CA LEU A 158 -5.48 7.54 -11.90
C LEU A 158 -6.45 6.84 -10.95
N ASN A 159 -7.66 6.58 -11.43
CA ASN A 159 -8.59 5.68 -10.75
C ASN A 159 -8.09 4.25 -10.85
N ILE A 160 -8.09 3.51 -9.74
CA ILE A 160 -7.83 2.07 -9.70
C ILE A 160 -9.14 1.36 -9.40
N LYS A 161 -9.73 0.71 -10.42
CA LYS A 161 -11.03 0.03 -10.29
C LYS A 161 -10.96 -1.20 -9.43
N ASN A 162 -9.92 -2.01 -9.63
CA ASN A 162 -9.74 -3.25 -8.91
C ASN A 162 -8.28 -3.33 -8.45
N PHE A 163 -8.04 -3.03 -7.19
CA PHE A 163 -6.75 -3.28 -6.54
C PHE A 163 -6.86 -4.57 -5.73
N HIS A 164 -5.99 -5.52 -6.01
CA HIS A 164 -5.88 -6.78 -5.28
C HIS A 164 -4.49 -6.91 -4.69
N ILE A 165 -4.41 -7.20 -3.37
CA ILE A 165 -3.15 -7.50 -2.69
C ILE A 165 -3.15 -8.93 -2.18
N ASN A 166 -2.02 -9.61 -2.38
CA ASN A 166 -1.78 -10.95 -1.89
C ASN A 166 -0.46 -11.00 -1.11
N PHE A 167 -0.53 -11.49 0.12
CA PHE A 167 0.65 -11.73 0.96
C PHE A 167 0.99 -13.23 0.95
N VAL A 168 2.19 -13.55 0.47
CA VAL A 168 2.78 -14.88 0.59
C VAL A 168 3.72 -14.84 1.80
N SER A 169 3.38 -15.56 2.87
CA SER A 169 4.10 -15.47 4.14
C SER A 169 4.22 -16.83 4.82
N PRO A 170 5.38 -17.14 5.44
CA PRO A 170 5.53 -18.30 6.30
C PRO A 170 4.93 -18.06 7.70
N TYR A 171 4.44 -16.85 7.97
CA TYR A 171 3.87 -16.40 9.24
C TYR A 171 2.36 -16.29 9.15
N TYR A 172 1.67 -16.28 10.30
CA TYR A 172 0.23 -16.19 10.41
C TYR A 172 -0.23 -14.74 10.36
N LEU A 173 -1.11 -14.37 9.43
CA LEU A 173 -1.71 -13.04 9.36
C LEU A 173 -2.62 -12.84 10.57
N THR A 174 -2.23 -11.95 11.49
CA THR A 174 -2.95 -11.66 12.74
C THR A 174 -3.73 -10.36 12.71
N TYR A 175 -3.35 -9.41 11.87
CA TYR A 175 -4.03 -8.13 11.73
C TYR A 175 -3.87 -7.60 10.30
N GLN A 176 -4.93 -6.99 9.78
CA GLN A 176 -4.87 -6.25 8.51
C GLN A 176 -5.88 -5.11 8.53
N GLU A 177 -5.46 -3.94 8.11
CA GLU A 177 -6.29 -2.75 7.97
C GLU A 177 -5.95 -2.01 6.67
N PRO A 178 -6.96 -1.71 5.82
CA PRO A 178 -8.34 -2.20 5.90
C PRO A 178 -8.41 -3.72 5.72
N ASP A 179 -9.49 -4.30 6.23
CA ASP A 179 -9.71 -5.74 6.10
C ASP A 179 -10.09 -6.11 4.67
N GLY A 180 -9.62 -7.28 4.22
CA GLY A 180 -9.84 -7.77 2.86
C GLY A 180 -8.66 -7.53 1.93
N ASN A 181 -8.79 -8.06 0.71
CA ASN A 181 -7.71 -8.05 -0.28
C ASN A 181 -8.08 -7.31 -1.57
N ASN A 182 -9.32 -6.83 -1.70
CA ASN A 182 -9.81 -6.16 -2.90
C ASN A 182 -10.36 -4.79 -2.56
N PHE A 183 -9.89 -3.77 -3.28
CA PHE A 183 -10.22 -2.38 -3.02
C PHE A 183 -10.46 -1.63 -4.33
N GLN A 184 -11.22 -0.53 -4.24
CA GLN A 184 -11.29 0.48 -5.28
C GLN A 184 -10.63 1.74 -4.73
N ILE A 185 -9.73 2.34 -5.51
CA ILE A 185 -8.98 3.51 -5.06
C ILE A 185 -9.24 4.65 -6.05
N PRO A 186 -10.03 5.65 -5.65
CA PRO A 186 -10.26 6.83 -6.48
C PRO A 186 -8.96 7.60 -6.75
N LYS A 187 -8.87 8.28 -7.88
CA LYS A 187 -7.75 9.17 -8.19
C LYS A 187 -7.51 10.18 -7.07
N LYS A 188 -6.25 10.54 -6.85
CA LYS A 188 -5.80 11.49 -5.82
C LYS A 188 -6.14 11.06 -4.39
N THR A 189 -6.42 9.78 -4.16
CA THR A 189 -6.56 9.20 -2.83
C THR A 189 -5.38 8.28 -2.52
N LEU A 190 -5.12 8.11 -1.22
CA LEU A 190 -4.08 7.23 -0.71
C LEU A 190 -4.73 6.17 0.18
N LEU A 191 -4.58 4.92 -0.18
CA LEU A 191 -4.91 3.77 0.65
C LEU A 191 -3.61 3.29 1.32
N ILE A 192 -3.61 3.12 2.63
CA ILE A 192 -2.49 2.52 3.36
C ILE A 192 -2.94 1.15 3.85
N ILE A 193 -2.27 0.09 3.42
CA ILE A 193 -2.54 -1.26 3.88
C ILE A 193 -1.51 -1.62 4.94
N ASN A 194 -1.99 -1.84 6.15
CA ASN A 194 -1.19 -2.31 7.27
C ASN A 194 -1.48 -3.80 7.49
N ALA A 195 -0.46 -4.64 7.43
CA ALA A 195 -0.57 -6.06 7.71
C ALA A 195 0.43 -6.46 8.81
N GLU A 196 -0.01 -7.31 9.72
CA GLU A 196 0.83 -7.84 10.79
C GLU A 196 0.78 -9.36 10.79
N PHE A 197 1.95 -9.96 10.90
CA PHE A 197 2.14 -11.40 10.86
C PHE A 197 2.80 -11.87 12.13
N SER A 198 2.25 -12.91 12.75
CA SER A 198 2.81 -13.54 13.95
C SER A 198 3.64 -14.79 13.61
N ILE A 199 4.71 -15.00 14.36
CA ILE A 199 5.47 -16.26 14.34
C ILE A 199 4.65 -17.40 14.97
N LEU A 200 3.78 -17.05 15.93
CA LEU A 200 2.90 -17.99 16.60
C LEU A 200 1.56 -18.10 15.86
N PRO A 201 0.87 -19.25 15.90
CA PRO A 201 -0.45 -19.43 15.29
C PRO A 201 -1.54 -18.73 16.12
N LEU A 202 -1.56 -17.41 16.09
CA LEU A 202 -2.57 -16.60 16.77
C LEU A 202 -3.77 -16.37 15.86
N PRO A 203 -4.98 -16.24 16.42
CA PRO A 203 -6.16 -15.83 15.68
C PRO A 203 -6.02 -14.39 15.19
N LYS A 204 -6.90 -13.99 14.29
CA LYS A 204 -6.98 -12.59 13.85
C LYS A 204 -7.36 -11.70 15.04
N LEU A 205 -6.56 -10.68 15.28
CA LEU A 205 -6.69 -9.75 16.39
C LEU A 205 -7.48 -8.50 15.95
N PRO A 206 -8.25 -7.89 16.86
CA PRO A 206 -8.99 -6.65 16.54
C PRO A 206 -8.09 -5.41 16.46
N VAL A 207 -6.87 -5.50 16.98
CA VAL A 207 -5.85 -4.44 17.00
C VAL A 207 -4.47 -5.05 16.81
N HIS A 208 -3.46 -4.23 16.57
CA HIS A 208 -2.07 -4.68 16.47
C HIS A 208 -1.64 -5.55 17.66
N GLY A 209 -0.96 -6.65 17.40
CA GLY A 209 -0.54 -7.61 18.41
C GLY A 209 0.35 -7.03 19.50
N TYR A 210 1.22 -6.06 19.17
CA TYR A 210 2.00 -5.38 20.20
C TYR A 210 1.16 -4.52 21.15
N VAL A 211 0.02 -4.00 20.74
CA VAL A 211 -0.94 -3.34 21.63
C VAL A 211 -1.48 -4.35 22.63
N VAL A 212 -1.91 -5.52 22.16
CA VAL A 212 -2.39 -6.61 23.03
C VAL A 212 -1.28 -7.07 23.98
N PHE A 213 -0.05 -7.22 23.50
CA PHE A 213 1.11 -7.61 24.29
C PHE A 213 1.35 -6.62 25.45
N TRP A 214 1.43 -5.32 25.18
CA TRP A 214 1.66 -4.30 26.21
C TRP A 214 0.50 -4.18 27.20
N LEU A 215 -0.75 -4.31 26.73
CA LEU A 215 -1.91 -4.35 27.60
C LEU A 215 -1.89 -5.56 28.54
N SER A 216 -1.46 -6.72 28.04
CA SER A 216 -1.31 -7.94 28.87
C SER A 216 -0.27 -7.74 29.98
N ILE A 217 0.89 -7.13 29.66
CA ILE A 217 1.90 -6.80 30.66
C ILE A 217 1.31 -5.85 31.71
N LEU A 218 0.63 -4.81 31.29
CA LEU A 218 -0.01 -3.84 32.20
C LEU A 218 -1.01 -4.52 33.14
N CYS A 219 -1.87 -5.40 32.62
CA CYS A 219 -2.81 -6.17 33.41
C CYS A 219 -2.10 -7.04 34.47
N ILE A 220 -1.03 -7.73 34.09
CA ILE A 220 -0.23 -8.54 35.02
C ILE A 220 0.34 -7.67 36.14
N LEU A 221 0.91 -6.51 35.81
CA LEU A 221 1.48 -5.58 36.79
C LEU A 221 0.42 -5.07 37.77
N ILE A 222 -0.79 -4.75 37.30
CA ILE A 222 -1.92 -4.34 38.13
C ILE A 222 -2.33 -5.47 39.07
N ILE A 223 -2.43 -6.70 38.58
CA ILE A 223 -2.78 -7.86 39.42
C ILE A 223 -1.72 -8.06 40.52
N ILE A 224 -0.43 -7.99 40.18
CA ILE A 224 0.67 -8.12 41.16
C ILE A 224 0.56 -6.99 42.21
N PHE A 225 0.33 -5.75 41.76
CA PHE A 225 0.20 -4.61 42.66
C PHE A 225 -0.97 -4.79 43.63
N VAL A 226 -2.14 -5.12 43.13
CA VAL A 226 -3.33 -5.36 43.96
C VAL A 226 -3.11 -6.50 44.96
N TYR A 227 -2.49 -7.60 44.51
CA TYR A 227 -2.18 -8.73 45.36
C TYR A 227 -1.22 -8.33 46.47
N THR A 228 -0.16 -7.57 46.21
CA THR A 228 0.81 -7.10 47.20
C THR A 228 0.18 -6.16 48.24
N GLU A 229 -0.71 -5.24 47.79
CA GLU A 229 -1.41 -4.31 48.67
C GLU A 229 -2.43 -5.06 49.60
N LEU A 230 -3.13 -6.04 49.07
CA LEU A 230 -4.01 -6.86 49.89
C LEU A 230 -3.27 -7.71 50.93
N ARG A 231 -2.07 -8.16 50.58
CA ARG A 231 -1.21 -8.93 51.55
C ARG A 231 -0.60 -8.06 52.64
N ARG A 232 -0.30 -6.79 52.35
CA ARG A 232 0.20 -5.83 53.35
C ARG A 232 -0.85 -5.43 54.40
N LYS A 233 -2.12 -5.54 54.05
CA LYS A 233 -3.25 -5.19 54.95
C LYS A 233 -3.71 -6.34 55.86
N LYS A 234 -3.15 -7.53 55.70
CA LYS A 234 -3.31 -8.69 56.59
C LYS A 234 -2.11 -8.79 57.52
#